data_0a706e2af69c37563f1fc653b971515e
#
_entry.id   0a706e2af69c37563f1fc653b971515e
#
_cell.length_a   1.000
_cell.length_b   1.000
_cell.length_c   1.000
_cell.angle_alpha   90.00
_cell.angle_beta   90.00
_cell.angle_gamma   90.00
#
_symmetry.space_group_name_H-M   'P 1'
#
loop_
_entity.id
_entity.type
_entity.pdbx_description
1 polymer ?
#
loop_
_entity_poly.entity_id
_entity_poly.type
_entity_poly.pdbx_seq_one_letter_code
_entity_poly.pdbx_strand_id
1 'polypeptide(L)'
;HRLFRRQRQMCIRDSLRADFDENGNSFGIKTFQYIVMYLMLPIFIVLQCALAWNLYQFTTSSTVAVETLIGAILSTGLWAGLGIIYGHELSHNKREGFSVSRAIMALSGASHFTYAHVYQHHLELGHQNDPATAPRGRNVYWHTWLSHFGQSKFSFDLEKQKLERHNKSFFSLDNKWILGYSYSLPSIVLFVWSGGIIGIVALVVVWSISNFLLEALNFMGHYGLIREAGKPVEHKHSWDNDNLF
;
A
#
# COMPACT_ATOMS: atom_id res chain seq x y z
N HIS A 1 -2.42 5.90 23.47
CA HIS A 1 -3.12 4.59 23.40
C HIS A 1 -4.64 4.72 23.19
N ARG A 2 -5.35 5.66 23.88
CA ARG A 2 -6.81 5.86 23.76
C ARG A 2 -7.20 6.59 22.45
N LEU A 3 -6.43 7.60 22.03
CA LEU A 3 -6.63 8.29 20.74
C LEU A 3 -6.45 7.31 19.56
N PHE A 4 -5.42 6.49 19.60
CA PHE A 4 -5.12 5.47 18.60
C PHE A 4 -6.26 4.46 18.43
N ARG A 5 -6.88 4.02 19.52
CA ARG A 5 -8.06 3.13 19.47
C ARG A 5 -9.28 3.82 18.88
N ARG A 6 -9.51 5.11 19.17
CA ARG A 6 -10.65 5.86 18.66
C ARG A 6 -10.54 6.14 17.15
N GLN A 7 -9.34 6.51 16.67
CA GLN A 7 -9.11 6.75 15.23
C GLN A 7 -9.18 5.45 14.42
N ARG A 8 -8.57 4.37 14.91
CA ARG A 8 -8.71 3.04 14.31
C ARG A 8 -10.16 2.57 14.26
N GLN A 9 -10.96 2.86 15.31
CA GLN A 9 -12.38 2.56 15.32
C GLN A 9 -13.19 3.42 14.34
N MET A 10 -12.72 4.63 14.04
CA MET A 10 -13.40 5.55 13.12
C MET A 10 -13.18 5.10 11.67
N CYS A 11 -11.96 4.82 11.24
CA CYS A 11 -11.70 4.29 9.88
C CYS A 11 -12.36 2.92 9.65
N ILE A 12 -12.34 2.03 10.66
CA ILE A 12 -13.07 0.75 10.58
C ILE A 12 -14.59 0.97 10.56
N ARG A 13 -15.10 1.99 11.23
CA ARG A 13 -16.53 2.32 11.20
C ARG A 13 -16.95 2.93 9.87
N ASP A 14 -16.10 3.68 9.21
CA ASP A 14 -16.42 4.36 7.96
C ASP A 14 -16.41 3.34 6.80
N SER A 15 -15.41 2.46 6.72
CA SER A 15 -15.44 1.33 5.78
C SER A 15 -16.55 0.30 6.09
N LEU A 16 -17.01 0.20 7.34
CA LEU A 16 -18.09 -0.71 7.74
C LEU A 16 -19.49 -0.09 7.67
N ARG A 17 -19.62 1.25 7.62
CA ARG A 17 -20.94 1.89 7.54
C ARG A 17 -21.67 1.60 6.23
N ALA A 18 -20.92 1.52 5.13
CA ALA A 18 -21.47 1.10 3.84
C ALA A 18 -21.95 -0.36 3.82
N ASP A 19 -21.52 -1.18 4.78
CA ASP A 19 -21.83 -2.61 4.86
C ASP A 19 -22.99 -2.94 5.82
N PHE A 20 -23.61 -1.94 6.45
CA PHE A 20 -24.67 -2.16 7.42
C PHE A 20 -25.95 -1.41 7.03
N ASP A 21 -27.10 -2.07 7.20
CA ASP A 21 -28.41 -1.45 7.09
C ASP A 21 -28.71 -0.54 8.31
N GLU A 22 -29.84 0.19 8.27
CA GLU A 22 -30.28 1.08 9.35
C GLU A 22 -30.46 0.36 10.69
N ASN A 23 -30.59 -0.98 10.68
CA ASN A 23 -30.72 -1.84 11.85
C ASN A 23 -29.39 -2.44 12.31
N GLY A 24 -28.27 -2.08 11.67
CA GLY A 24 -26.94 -2.58 11.99
C GLY A 24 -26.64 -4.00 11.44
N ASN A 25 -27.45 -4.50 10.48
CA ASN A 25 -27.17 -5.77 9.82
C ASN A 25 -26.19 -5.59 8.68
N SER A 26 -25.25 -6.52 8.54
CA SER A 26 -24.25 -6.51 7.47
C SER A 26 -24.88 -6.86 6.12
N PHE A 27 -24.64 -6.04 5.09
CA PHE A 27 -25.06 -6.32 3.70
C PHE A 27 -24.28 -7.43 3.02
N GLY A 28 -23.21 -7.91 3.59
CA GLY A 28 -22.34 -8.92 2.98
C GLY A 28 -21.97 -10.06 3.89
N ILE A 29 -21.52 -11.16 3.28
CA ILE A 29 -20.93 -12.27 4.01
C ILE A 29 -19.48 -11.86 4.36
N LYS A 30 -19.27 -11.36 5.57
CA LYS A 30 -17.95 -10.93 6.08
C LYS A 30 -16.84 -11.96 5.77
N THR A 31 -17.14 -13.24 5.93
CA THR A 31 -16.20 -14.33 5.62
C THR A 31 -15.76 -14.30 4.16
N PHE A 32 -16.68 -14.04 3.22
CA PHE A 32 -16.35 -13.95 1.79
C PHE A 32 -15.42 -12.76 1.50
N GLN A 33 -15.69 -11.59 2.07
CA GLN A 33 -14.85 -10.40 1.93
C GLN A 33 -13.43 -10.68 2.44
N TYR A 34 -13.30 -11.31 3.61
CA TYR A 34 -12.00 -11.71 4.15
C TYR A 34 -11.28 -12.72 3.24
N ILE A 35 -11.98 -13.73 2.72
CA ILE A 35 -11.40 -14.69 1.78
C ILE A 35 -10.83 -13.95 0.56
N VAL A 36 -11.59 -13.04 -0.05
CA VAL A 36 -11.12 -12.25 -1.21
C VAL A 36 -9.87 -11.44 -0.86
N MET A 37 -9.85 -10.75 0.28
CA MET A 37 -8.70 -9.96 0.71
C MET A 37 -7.43 -10.82 0.90
N TYR A 38 -7.55 -11.99 1.52
CA TYR A 38 -6.42 -12.90 1.72
C TYR A 38 -5.97 -13.58 0.42
N LEU A 39 -6.88 -13.85 -0.53
CA LEU A 39 -6.56 -14.41 -1.84
C LEU A 39 -5.72 -13.44 -2.70
N MET A 40 -5.72 -12.14 -2.41
CA MET A 40 -4.91 -11.20 -3.17
C MET A 40 -3.42 -11.51 -3.11
N LEU A 41 -2.91 -12.01 -1.98
CA LEU A 41 -1.48 -12.37 -1.88
C LEU A 41 -1.09 -13.49 -2.85
N PRO A 42 -1.74 -14.67 -2.87
CA PRO A 42 -1.41 -15.70 -3.87
C PRO A 42 -1.68 -15.25 -5.31
N ILE A 43 -2.72 -14.43 -5.58
CA ILE A 43 -2.95 -13.86 -6.91
C ILE A 43 -1.77 -12.99 -7.34
N PHE A 44 -1.24 -12.15 -6.47
CA PHE A 44 -0.05 -11.34 -6.76
C PHE A 44 1.17 -12.18 -7.09
N ILE A 45 1.40 -13.25 -6.32
CA ILE A 45 2.51 -14.17 -6.59
C ILE A 45 2.35 -14.80 -7.97
N VAL A 46 1.15 -15.28 -8.31
CA VAL A 46 0.87 -15.87 -9.63
C VAL A 46 1.08 -14.85 -10.76
N LEU A 47 0.61 -13.61 -10.60
CA LEU A 47 0.82 -12.55 -11.60
C LEU A 47 2.31 -12.24 -11.81
N GLN A 48 3.09 -12.15 -10.74
CA GLN A 48 4.53 -11.93 -10.85
C GLN A 48 5.25 -13.12 -11.50
N CYS A 49 4.87 -14.35 -11.17
CA CYS A 49 5.41 -15.55 -11.82
C CYS A 49 5.05 -15.59 -13.31
N ALA A 50 3.82 -15.23 -13.68
CA ALA A 50 3.39 -15.18 -15.08
C ALA A 50 4.17 -14.11 -15.88
N LEU A 51 4.37 -12.92 -15.29
CA LEU A 51 5.20 -11.89 -15.93
C LEU A 51 6.67 -12.32 -16.04
N ALA A 52 7.22 -12.93 -14.98
CA ALA A 52 8.60 -13.45 -15.00
C ALA A 52 8.77 -14.54 -16.06
N TRP A 53 7.77 -15.40 -16.28
CA TRP A 53 7.77 -16.39 -17.35
C TRP A 53 7.79 -15.71 -18.74
N ASN A 54 6.97 -14.68 -18.96
CA ASN A 54 7.01 -13.91 -20.22
C ASN A 54 8.37 -13.25 -20.45
N LEU A 55 8.99 -12.69 -19.41
CA LEU A 55 10.34 -12.13 -19.46
C LEU A 55 11.38 -13.18 -19.83
N TYR A 56 11.32 -14.36 -19.21
CA TYR A 56 12.22 -15.46 -19.52
C TYR A 56 12.09 -15.91 -20.96
N GLN A 57 10.87 -16.08 -21.47
CA GLN A 57 10.61 -16.44 -22.86
C GLN A 57 11.07 -15.35 -23.83
N PHE A 58 10.90 -14.09 -23.48
CA PHE A 58 11.38 -12.96 -24.28
C PHE A 58 12.91 -12.94 -24.39
N THR A 59 13.61 -13.19 -23.29
CA THR A 59 15.08 -13.08 -23.22
C THR A 59 15.80 -14.32 -23.74
N THR A 60 15.20 -15.51 -23.67
CA THR A 60 15.87 -16.78 -24.01
C THR A 60 15.44 -17.37 -25.34
N SER A 61 14.17 -17.25 -25.73
CA SER A 61 13.63 -17.92 -26.91
C SER A 61 13.05 -16.98 -27.96
N SER A 62 12.97 -15.67 -27.65
CA SER A 62 12.35 -14.66 -28.50
C SER A 62 10.94 -15.02 -28.99
N THR A 63 10.23 -15.87 -28.25
CA THR A 63 8.88 -16.32 -28.58
C THR A 63 7.80 -15.32 -28.19
N VAL A 64 8.12 -14.37 -27.32
CA VAL A 64 7.20 -13.30 -26.87
C VAL A 64 7.52 -12.02 -27.64
N ALA A 65 6.53 -11.42 -28.27
CA ALA A 65 6.69 -10.14 -28.95
C ALA A 65 6.84 -8.99 -27.95
N VAL A 66 7.51 -7.92 -28.35
CA VAL A 66 7.76 -6.73 -27.47
C VAL A 66 6.45 -6.13 -26.97
N GLU A 67 5.44 -6.02 -27.85
CA GLU A 67 4.12 -5.47 -27.53
C GLU A 67 3.40 -6.30 -26.45
N THR A 68 3.53 -7.63 -26.55
CA THR A 68 2.98 -8.56 -25.56
C THR A 68 3.65 -8.38 -24.19
N LEU A 69 4.98 -8.24 -24.18
CA LEU A 69 5.72 -7.99 -22.94
C LEU A 69 5.35 -6.64 -22.32
N ILE A 70 5.26 -5.58 -23.12
CA ILE A 70 4.82 -4.27 -22.65
C ILE A 70 3.41 -4.35 -22.05
N GLY A 71 2.46 -5.00 -22.75
CA GLY A 71 1.11 -5.22 -22.26
C GLY A 71 1.07 -6.00 -20.94
N ALA A 72 1.91 -7.05 -20.81
CA ALA A 72 2.02 -7.84 -19.60
C ALA A 72 2.58 -7.01 -18.42
N ILE A 73 3.58 -6.15 -18.65
CA ILE A 73 4.14 -5.25 -17.62
C ILE A 73 3.09 -4.24 -17.17
N LEU A 74 2.43 -3.57 -18.10
CA LEU A 74 1.42 -2.55 -17.79
C LEU A 74 0.22 -3.15 -17.05
N SER A 75 -0.30 -4.29 -17.52
CA SER A 75 -1.42 -4.97 -16.85
C SER A 75 -1.04 -5.46 -15.44
N THR A 76 0.15 -6.02 -15.29
CA THR A 76 0.64 -6.44 -13.94
C THR A 76 0.74 -5.24 -13.00
N GLY A 77 1.24 -4.09 -13.47
CA GLY A 77 1.32 -2.86 -12.67
C GLY A 77 -0.06 -2.33 -12.27
N LEU A 78 -1.04 -2.35 -13.18
CA LEU A 78 -2.42 -1.96 -12.88
C LEU A 78 -3.08 -2.90 -11.86
N TRP A 79 -2.95 -4.21 -12.04
CA TRP A 79 -3.47 -5.20 -11.09
C TRP A 79 -2.79 -5.09 -9.72
N ALA A 80 -1.47 -4.81 -9.70
CA ALA A 80 -0.76 -4.53 -8.46
C ALA A 80 -1.34 -3.31 -7.74
N GLY A 81 -1.62 -2.23 -8.47
CA GLY A 81 -2.24 -1.03 -7.94
C GLY A 81 -3.65 -1.26 -7.38
N LEU A 82 -4.48 -2.07 -8.05
CA LEU A 82 -5.78 -2.46 -7.52
C LEU A 82 -5.67 -3.34 -6.27
N GLY A 83 -4.70 -4.25 -6.26
CA GLY A 83 -4.47 -5.13 -5.11
C GLY A 83 -4.00 -4.42 -3.85
N ILE A 84 -3.37 -3.25 -3.99
CA ILE A 84 -2.98 -2.40 -2.86
C ILE A 84 -4.20 -2.01 -2.00
N ILE A 85 -5.39 -1.84 -2.59
CA ILE A 85 -6.62 -1.53 -1.86
C ILE A 85 -6.91 -2.62 -0.81
N TYR A 86 -6.79 -3.88 -1.19
CA TYR A 86 -6.98 -5.00 -0.25
C TYR A 86 -5.85 -5.08 0.80
N GLY A 87 -4.62 -4.78 0.40
CA GLY A 87 -3.51 -4.65 1.33
C GLY A 87 -3.72 -3.52 2.33
N HIS A 88 -4.27 -2.40 1.90
CA HIS A 88 -4.68 -1.28 2.76
C HIS A 88 -5.71 -1.74 3.80
N GLU A 89 -6.82 -2.35 3.40
CA GLU A 89 -7.84 -2.86 4.31
C GLU A 89 -7.28 -3.88 5.31
N LEU A 90 -6.43 -4.80 4.87
CA LEU A 90 -5.77 -5.76 5.75
C LEU A 90 -4.82 -5.10 6.77
N SER A 91 -4.32 -3.89 6.51
CA SER A 91 -3.47 -3.16 7.46
C SER A 91 -4.19 -2.79 8.76
N HIS A 92 -5.52 -2.67 8.71
CA HIS A 92 -6.37 -2.37 9.86
C HIS A 92 -6.76 -3.61 10.67
N ASN A 93 -6.52 -4.79 10.13
CA ASN A 93 -6.89 -6.05 10.76
C ASN A 93 -5.93 -6.47 11.87
N LYS A 94 -6.22 -7.63 12.48
CA LYS A 94 -5.37 -8.26 13.48
C LYS A 94 -3.98 -8.57 12.92
N ARG A 95 -3.11 -9.10 13.79
CA ARG A 95 -1.70 -9.37 13.50
C ARG A 95 -1.47 -10.13 12.17
N GLU A 96 -2.32 -11.11 11.87
CA GLU A 96 -2.26 -11.92 10.65
C GLU A 96 -2.53 -11.06 9.40
N GLY A 97 -3.62 -10.30 9.41
CA GLY A 97 -3.97 -9.39 8.31
C GLY A 97 -2.91 -8.32 8.08
N PHE A 98 -2.35 -7.74 9.17
CA PHE A 98 -1.26 -6.79 9.07
C PHE A 98 -0.01 -7.40 8.42
N SER A 99 0.32 -8.67 8.69
CA SER A 99 1.45 -9.36 8.07
C SER A 99 1.23 -9.62 6.58
N VAL A 100 0.01 -10.04 6.19
CA VAL A 100 -0.36 -10.24 4.78
C VAL A 100 -0.39 -8.90 4.03
N SER A 101 -0.92 -7.84 4.63
CA SER A 101 -0.84 -6.47 4.12
C SER A 101 0.60 -6.09 3.77
N ARG A 102 1.53 -6.31 4.68
CA ARG A 102 2.96 -6.02 4.45
C ARG A 102 3.54 -6.78 3.27
N ALA A 103 3.16 -8.05 3.10
CA ALA A 103 3.61 -8.85 1.97
C ALA A 103 3.04 -8.31 0.64
N ILE A 104 1.73 -8.02 0.57
CA ILE A 104 1.09 -7.42 -0.60
C ILE A 104 1.77 -6.08 -0.96
N MET A 105 1.95 -5.20 0.02
CA MET A 105 2.59 -3.90 -0.18
C MET A 105 4.04 -4.04 -0.66
N ALA A 106 4.80 -5.00 -0.13
CA ALA A 106 6.18 -5.23 -0.54
C ALA A 106 6.27 -5.75 -1.98
N LEU A 107 5.38 -6.66 -2.39
CA LEU A 107 5.28 -7.14 -3.77
C LEU A 107 4.90 -6.02 -4.75
N SER A 108 4.18 -5.00 -4.28
CA SER A 108 3.77 -3.81 -5.06
C SER A 108 4.79 -2.66 -5.00
N GLY A 109 5.94 -2.84 -4.33
CA GLY A 109 6.96 -1.79 -4.17
C GLY A 109 6.65 -0.73 -3.10
N ALA A 110 5.62 -0.95 -2.27
CA ALA A 110 5.17 -0.02 -1.22
C ALA A 110 5.44 -0.56 0.20
N SER A 111 6.60 -1.17 0.44
CA SER A 111 6.95 -1.84 1.71
C SER A 111 6.82 -0.96 2.96
N HIS A 112 6.95 0.36 2.82
CA HIS A 112 6.80 1.35 3.88
C HIS A 112 5.35 1.62 4.26
N PHE A 113 4.41 1.44 3.30
CA PHE A 113 3.06 1.96 3.37
C PHE A 113 2.29 1.48 4.62
N THR A 114 2.27 0.18 4.90
CA THR A 114 1.51 -0.37 6.03
C THR A 114 1.88 0.31 7.36
N TYR A 115 3.15 0.66 7.56
CA TYR A 115 3.60 1.38 8.76
C TYR A 115 3.24 2.86 8.71
N ALA A 116 3.56 3.52 7.61
CA ALA A 116 3.27 4.94 7.45
C ALA A 116 1.77 5.20 7.54
N HIS A 117 0.95 4.36 6.92
CA HIS A 117 -0.50 4.48 6.93
C HIS A 117 -1.08 4.40 8.33
N VAL A 118 -0.73 3.35 9.08
CA VAL A 118 -1.30 3.11 10.42
C VAL A 118 -0.74 4.05 11.48
N TYR A 119 0.56 4.40 11.41
CA TYR A 119 1.25 5.12 12.48
C TYR A 119 1.48 6.61 12.21
N GLN A 120 1.34 7.07 10.97
CA GLN A 120 1.45 8.48 10.60
C GLN A 120 0.15 9.01 10.02
N HIS A 121 -0.26 8.51 8.86
CA HIS A 121 -1.39 9.04 8.10
C HIS A 121 -2.66 9.15 8.95
N HIS A 122 -3.05 8.09 9.66
CA HIS A 122 -4.21 8.14 10.56
C HIS A 122 -4.10 9.15 11.70
N LEU A 123 -2.89 9.50 12.14
CA LEU A 123 -2.68 10.47 13.20
C LEU A 123 -2.60 11.90 12.66
N GLU A 124 -1.97 12.07 11.51
CA GLU A 124 -1.61 13.36 10.92
C GLU A 124 -2.51 13.76 9.73
N LEU A 125 -3.52 12.95 9.40
CA LEU A 125 -4.45 13.20 8.30
C LEU A 125 -4.97 14.64 8.30
N GLY A 126 -4.83 15.32 7.16
CA GLY A 126 -5.19 16.73 7.01
C GLY A 126 -4.20 17.72 7.62
N HIS A 127 -3.13 17.26 8.25
CA HIS A 127 -2.07 18.09 8.82
C HIS A 127 -0.88 18.21 7.86
N GLN A 128 -0.13 19.32 7.96
CA GLN A 128 1.03 19.57 7.09
C GLN A 128 2.15 18.51 7.20
N ASN A 129 2.20 17.78 8.31
CA ASN A 129 3.19 16.72 8.55
C ASN A 129 2.82 15.39 7.89
N ASP A 130 1.59 15.24 7.38
CA ASP A 130 1.18 14.04 6.66
C ASP A 130 1.57 14.14 5.18
N PRO A 131 2.57 13.35 4.71
CA PRO A 131 2.97 13.39 3.30
C PRO A 131 1.88 12.87 2.36
N ALA A 132 0.94 12.05 2.85
CA ALA A 132 -0.16 11.51 2.05
C ALA A 132 -1.31 12.52 1.87
N THR A 133 -1.37 13.59 2.68
CA THR A 133 -2.34 14.68 2.48
C THR A 133 -1.80 15.69 1.48
N ALA A 134 -2.47 15.84 0.34
CA ALA A 134 -2.07 16.76 -0.71
C ALA A 134 -2.57 18.19 -0.43
N PRO A 135 -1.70 19.20 -0.29
CA PRO A 135 -2.13 20.58 -0.17
C PRO A 135 -2.76 21.07 -1.48
N ARG A 136 -3.68 22.04 -1.36
CA ARG A 136 -4.34 22.66 -2.50
C ARG A 136 -3.32 23.27 -3.47
N GLY A 137 -3.50 23.01 -4.77
CA GLY A 137 -2.61 23.48 -5.83
C GLY A 137 -1.47 22.53 -6.20
N ARG A 138 -1.24 21.45 -5.44
CA ARG A 138 -0.26 20.42 -5.79
C ARG A 138 -0.80 19.54 -6.92
N ASN A 139 0.01 19.24 -7.94
CA ASN A 139 -0.37 18.26 -8.95
C ASN A 139 -0.11 16.81 -8.47
N VAL A 140 -0.88 15.87 -8.99
CA VAL A 140 -0.83 14.45 -8.58
C VAL A 140 0.52 13.79 -8.86
N TYR A 141 1.17 14.10 -9.97
CA TYR A 141 2.45 13.49 -10.33
C TYR A 141 3.56 13.86 -9.35
N TRP A 142 3.64 15.16 -8.98
CA TRP A 142 4.60 15.61 -7.98
C TRP A 142 4.23 15.12 -6.58
N HIS A 143 2.94 15.05 -6.27
CA HIS A 143 2.46 14.52 -4.99
C HIS A 143 2.89 13.07 -4.79
N THR A 144 2.75 12.22 -5.80
CA THR A 144 3.14 10.80 -5.74
C THR A 144 4.58 10.63 -5.24
N TRP A 145 5.52 11.36 -5.81
CA TRP A 145 6.93 11.31 -5.38
C TRP A 145 7.12 11.78 -3.94
N LEU A 146 6.57 12.94 -3.58
CA LEU A 146 6.72 13.51 -2.25
C LEU A 146 6.06 12.62 -1.17
N SER A 147 4.90 12.08 -1.46
CA SER A 147 4.16 11.22 -0.56
C SER A 147 4.91 9.90 -0.34
N HIS A 148 5.30 9.22 -1.40
CA HIS A 148 6.03 7.95 -1.34
C HIS A 148 7.32 8.07 -0.51
N PHE A 149 8.16 9.05 -0.82
CA PHE A 149 9.42 9.25 -0.09
C PHE A 149 9.20 9.77 1.33
N GLY A 150 8.21 10.64 1.54
CA GLY A 150 7.85 11.15 2.86
C GLY A 150 7.38 10.04 3.79
N GLN A 151 6.50 9.16 3.32
CA GLN A 151 6.01 8.00 4.07
C GLN A 151 7.14 6.99 4.33
N SER A 152 8.01 6.74 3.33
CA SER A 152 9.17 5.84 3.50
C SER A 152 10.12 6.36 4.57
N LYS A 153 10.44 7.66 4.52
CA LYS A 153 11.29 8.32 5.53
C LYS A 153 10.67 8.22 6.92
N PHE A 154 9.39 8.51 7.06
CA PHE A 154 8.69 8.42 8.34
C PHE A 154 8.77 7.02 8.93
N SER A 155 8.46 5.99 8.14
CA SER A 155 8.50 4.60 8.61
C SER A 155 9.91 4.17 9.04
N PHE A 156 10.95 4.67 8.35
CA PHE A 156 12.34 4.48 8.73
C PHE A 156 12.66 5.15 10.07
N ASP A 157 12.34 6.44 10.22
CA ASP A 157 12.62 7.22 11.42
C ASP A 157 11.87 6.65 12.64
N LEU A 158 10.62 6.21 12.45
CA LEU A 158 9.82 5.58 13.51
C LEU A 158 10.47 4.30 14.03
N GLU A 159 10.90 3.43 13.12
CA GLU A 159 11.52 2.17 13.53
C GLU A 159 12.90 2.39 14.15
N LYS A 160 13.68 3.33 13.62
CA LYS A 160 14.97 3.74 14.20
C LYS A 160 14.80 4.20 15.65
N GLN A 161 13.91 5.16 15.90
CA GLN A 161 13.63 5.65 17.26
C GLN A 161 13.16 4.55 18.20
N LYS A 162 12.35 3.62 17.70
CA LYS A 162 11.87 2.48 18.48
C LYS A 162 13.01 1.56 18.90
N LEU A 163 13.91 1.23 17.98
CA LEU A 163 15.07 0.39 18.25
C LEU A 163 16.02 1.07 19.26
N GLU A 164 16.29 2.36 19.09
CA GLU A 164 17.11 3.15 20.02
C GLU A 164 16.54 3.13 21.45
N ARG A 165 15.21 3.31 21.61
CA ARG A 165 14.55 3.23 22.93
C ARG A 165 14.68 1.87 23.61
N HIS A 166 14.90 0.81 22.84
CA HIS A 166 15.10 -0.55 23.35
C HIS A 166 16.58 -0.99 23.37
N ASN A 167 17.51 -0.05 23.13
CA ASN A 167 18.96 -0.32 23.04
C ASN A 167 19.28 -1.42 22.02
N LYS A 168 18.58 -1.45 20.87
CA LYS A 168 18.80 -2.44 19.81
C LYS A 168 19.49 -1.80 18.60
N SER A 169 20.39 -2.56 17.95
CA SER A 169 21.00 -2.14 16.70
C SER A 169 19.96 -2.00 15.59
N PHE A 170 20.17 -1.03 14.69
CA PHE A 170 19.34 -0.89 13.49
C PHE A 170 19.36 -2.14 12.61
N PHE A 171 20.45 -2.86 12.54
CA PHE A 171 20.59 -4.11 11.77
C PHE A 171 20.14 -5.37 12.54
N SER A 172 19.43 -5.22 13.66
CA SER A 172 18.89 -6.37 14.38
C SER A 172 17.72 -7.02 13.63
N LEU A 173 17.46 -8.31 13.89
CA LEU A 173 16.30 -9.04 13.37
C LEU A 173 14.95 -8.47 13.87
N ASP A 174 14.99 -7.64 14.89
CA ASP A 174 13.81 -6.93 15.41
C ASP A 174 13.40 -5.74 14.54
N ASN A 175 14.25 -5.32 13.59
CA ASN A 175 13.96 -4.19 12.72
C ASN A 175 12.82 -4.54 11.76
N LYS A 176 11.65 -3.95 12.02
CA LYS A 176 10.44 -4.21 11.22
C LYS A 176 10.47 -3.47 9.88
N TRP A 177 11.25 -2.40 9.76
CA TRP A 177 11.44 -1.72 8.48
C TRP A 177 12.25 -2.61 7.52
N ILE A 178 13.42 -3.12 7.96
CA ILE A 178 14.22 -4.07 7.18
C ILE A 178 13.41 -5.32 6.83
N LEU A 179 12.72 -5.91 7.80
CA LEU A 179 11.85 -7.05 7.57
C LEU A 179 10.75 -6.75 6.54
N GLY A 180 10.21 -5.52 6.50
CA GLY A 180 9.22 -5.12 5.51
C GLY A 180 9.77 -5.13 4.09
N TYR A 181 10.93 -4.53 3.92
CA TYR A 181 11.60 -4.50 2.62
C TYR A 181 12.13 -5.86 2.18
N SER A 182 12.49 -6.74 3.12
CA SER A 182 12.92 -8.10 2.79
C SER A 182 11.85 -8.94 2.09
N TYR A 183 10.57 -8.63 2.29
CA TYR A 183 9.47 -9.28 1.57
C TYR A 183 9.45 -8.95 0.06
N SER A 184 10.17 -7.93 -0.39
CA SER A 184 10.35 -7.63 -1.82
C SER A 184 11.48 -8.46 -2.47
N LEU A 185 12.37 -9.07 -1.68
CA LEU A 185 13.52 -9.82 -2.21
C LEU A 185 13.13 -10.98 -3.14
N PRO A 186 12.09 -11.79 -2.86
CA PRO A 186 11.66 -12.84 -3.78
C PRO A 186 11.30 -12.30 -5.17
N SER A 187 10.61 -11.15 -5.25
CA SER A 187 10.30 -10.50 -6.52
C SER A 187 11.55 -10.02 -7.24
N ILE A 188 12.45 -9.37 -6.53
CA ILE A 188 13.72 -8.89 -7.12
C ILE A 188 14.51 -10.07 -7.70
N VAL A 189 14.69 -11.15 -6.93
CA VAL A 189 15.41 -12.36 -7.36
C VAL A 189 14.73 -12.99 -8.57
N LEU A 190 13.41 -13.13 -8.54
CA LEU A 190 12.62 -13.71 -9.63
C LEU A 190 12.80 -12.94 -10.94
N PHE A 191 12.71 -11.61 -10.90
CA PHE A 191 12.81 -10.75 -12.07
C PHE A 191 14.24 -10.64 -12.60
N VAL A 192 15.25 -10.60 -11.71
CA VAL A 192 16.67 -10.68 -12.11
C VAL A 192 16.96 -12.01 -12.80
N TRP A 193 16.47 -13.12 -12.25
CA TRP A 193 16.66 -14.45 -12.82
C TRP A 193 15.98 -14.59 -14.19
N SER A 194 14.76 -14.08 -14.33
CA SER A 194 13.96 -14.25 -15.58
C SER A 194 14.36 -13.33 -16.72
N GLY A 195 14.88 -12.13 -16.44
CA GLY A 195 15.13 -11.14 -17.50
C GLY A 195 16.39 -10.27 -17.29
N GLY A 196 17.21 -10.57 -16.26
CA GLY A 196 18.39 -9.75 -15.97
C GLY A 196 18.03 -8.28 -15.77
N ILE A 197 18.71 -7.39 -16.49
CA ILE A 197 18.46 -5.94 -16.42
C ILE A 197 17.05 -5.57 -16.96
N ILE A 198 16.55 -6.26 -17.98
CA ILE A 198 15.20 -6.04 -18.50
C ILE A 198 14.17 -6.42 -17.44
N GLY A 199 14.41 -7.49 -16.69
CA GLY A 199 13.58 -7.89 -15.56
C GLY A 199 13.53 -6.84 -14.47
N ILE A 200 14.68 -6.25 -14.10
CA ILE A 200 14.73 -5.15 -13.12
C ILE A 200 13.92 -3.95 -13.63
N VAL A 201 14.09 -3.55 -14.89
CA VAL A 201 13.34 -2.44 -15.48
C VAL A 201 11.84 -2.73 -15.46
N ALA A 202 11.43 -3.95 -15.82
CA ALA A 202 10.02 -4.36 -15.78
C ALA A 202 9.46 -4.27 -14.35
N LEU A 203 10.19 -4.75 -13.34
CA LEU A 203 9.78 -4.68 -11.94
C LEU A 203 9.64 -3.23 -11.46
N VAL A 204 10.59 -2.36 -11.81
CA VAL A 204 10.54 -0.93 -11.47
C VAL A 204 9.31 -0.26 -12.13
N VAL A 205 8.98 -0.60 -13.37
CA VAL A 205 7.78 -0.07 -14.05
C VAL A 205 6.50 -0.56 -13.36
N VAL A 206 6.41 -1.86 -13.03
CA VAL A 206 5.28 -2.43 -12.28
C VAL A 206 5.10 -1.70 -10.93
N TRP A 207 6.17 -1.53 -10.18
CA TRP A 207 6.14 -0.82 -8.89
C TRP A 207 5.79 0.66 -9.05
N SER A 208 6.27 1.31 -10.09
CA SER A 208 5.95 2.72 -10.36
C SER A 208 4.47 2.93 -10.64
N ILE A 209 3.86 2.05 -11.46
CA ILE A 209 2.43 2.11 -11.76
C ILE A 209 1.60 1.85 -10.51
N SER A 210 1.93 0.81 -9.75
CA SER A 210 1.16 0.47 -8.54
C SER A 210 1.27 1.55 -7.45
N ASN A 211 2.46 2.13 -7.24
CA ASN A 211 2.63 3.23 -6.29
C ASN A 211 1.96 4.52 -6.77
N PHE A 212 1.98 4.81 -8.08
CA PHE A 212 1.25 5.94 -8.64
C PHE A 212 -0.26 5.82 -8.35
N LEU A 213 -0.85 4.64 -8.55
CA LEU A 213 -2.27 4.41 -8.26
C LEU A 213 -2.58 4.55 -6.76
N LEU A 214 -1.72 4.02 -5.89
CA LEU A 214 -1.87 4.18 -4.44
C LEU A 214 -1.89 5.66 -4.03
N GLU A 215 -0.90 6.41 -4.49
CA GLU A 215 -0.76 7.82 -4.10
C GLU A 215 -1.80 8.71 -4.81
N ALA A 216 -2.29 8.31 -5.99
CA ALA A 216 -3.41 8.99 -6.63
C ALA A 216 -4.71 8.81 -5.85
N LEU A 217 -4.95 7.66 -5.23
CA LEU A 217 -6.08 7.44 -4.33
C LEU A 217 -5.93 8.28 -3.06
N ASN A 218 -4.76 8.32 -2.43
CA ASN A 218 -4.48 9.20 -1.29
C ASN A 218 -4.70 10.68 -1.67
N PHE A 219 -4.22 11.09 -2.86
CA PHE A 219 -4.44 12.43 -3.38
C PHE A 219 -5.92 12.76 -3.50
N MET A 220 -6.71 11.90 -4.14
CA MET A 220 -8.16 12.12 -4.31
C MET A 220 -8.90 12.16 -2.98
N GLY A 221 -8.53 11.29 -2.04
CA GLY A 221 -9.19 11.22 -0.74
C GLY A 221 -8.94 12.43 0.16
N HIS A 222 -7.83 13.15 -0.01
CA HIS A 222 -7.41 14.16 0.97
C HIS A 222 -6.95 15.50 0.37
N TYR A 223 -7.15 15.72 -0.94
CA TYR A 223 -6.71 16.92 -1.63
C TYR A 223 -7.32 18.20 -1.06
N GLY A 224 -6.46 19.12 -0.65
CA GLY A 224 -6.86 20.46 -0.19
C GLY A 224 -7.57 20.50 1.16
N LEU A 225 -7.71 19.35 1.84
CA LEU A 225 -8.31 19.28 3.17
C LEU A 225 -7.27 19.67 4.22
N ILE A 226 -7.69 20.46 5.21
CA ILE A 226 -6.83 20.97 6.28
C ILE A 226 -7.48 20.67 7.61
N ARG A 227 -6.68 20.12 8.52
CA ARG A 227 -7.05 19.90 9.92
C ARG A 227 -6.19 20.76 10.84
N GLU A 228 -6.81 21.42 11.81
CA GLU A 228 -6.10 22.15 12.84
C GLU A 228 -5.33 21.21 13.76
N ALA A 229 -4.14 21.62 14.17
CA ALA A 229 -3.32 20.83 15.08
C ALA A 229 -4.07 20.54 16.40
N GLY A 230 -3.99 19.28 16.86
CA GLY A 230 -4.65 18.82 18.07
C GLY A 230 -6.15 18.54 17.95
N LYS A 231 -6.79 18.85 16.83
CA LYS A 231 -8.19 18.46 16.61
C LYS A 231 -8.28 16.98 16.20
N PRO A 232 -9.36 16.27 16.52
CA PRO A 232 -9.59 14.90 16.03
C PRO A 232 -9.81 14.89 14.53
N VAL A 233 -9.57 13.73 13.90
CA VAL A 233 -9.97 13.48 12.52
C VAL A 233 -11.49 13.33 12.50
N GLU A 234 -12.15 14.01 11.54
CA GLU A 234 -13.59 14.00 11.31
C GLU A 234 -13.88 13.67 9.84
N HIS A 235 -15.10 13.33 9.47
CA HIS A 235 -15.53 13.01 8.09
C HIS A 235 -15.14 14.11 7.06
N LYS A 236 -15.21 15.38 7.45
CA LYS A 236 -14.81 16.50 6.59
C LYS A 236 -13.32 16.51 6.19
N HIS A 237 -12.50 15.66 6.76
CA HIS A 237 -11.08 15.51 6.42
C HIS A 237 -10.82 14.37 5.40
N SER A 238 -11.89 13.82 4.82
CA SER A 238 -11.83 12.94 3.65
C SER A 238 -12.92 13.33 2.64
N TRP A 239 -12.66 13.13 1.35
CA TRP A 239 -13.64 13.28 0.28
C TRP A 239 -14.50 12.00 0.10
N ASP A 240 -14.65 11.23 1.17
CA ASP A 240 -15.55 10.09 1.18
C ASP A 240 -16.99 10.56 1.01
N ASN A 241 -17.73 9.84 0.19
CA ASN A 241 -19.13 10.11 -0.07
C ASN A 241 -19.98 9.06 0.63
N ASP A 242 -20.71 9.46 1.67
CA ASP A 242 -21.65 8.59 2.39
C ASP A 242 -22.93 8.28 1.57
N ASN A 243 -23.02 8.78 0.34
CA ASN A 243 -24.16 8.48 -0.53
C ASN A 243 -23.99 7.08 -1.14
N LEU A 244 -24.78 6.15 -0.66
CA LEU A 244 -25.06 4.89 -1.35
C LEU A 244 -25.75 5.20 -2.69
N PHE A 245 -25.11 4.82 -3.80
CA PHE A 245 -25.78 4.78 -5.09
C PHE A 245 -26.64 3.52 -5.20
#